data_e105ee05ebc35d66bdc035e22d2efcfa
#
_entry.id   e105ee05ebc35d66bdc035e22d2efcfa
#
_cell.length_a   1.000
_cell.length_b   1.000
_cell.length_c   1.000
_cell.angle_alpha   90.00
_cell.angle_beta   90.00
_cell.angle_gamma   90.00
#
_symmetry.space_group_name_H-M   'P 1'
#
loop_
_entity.id
_entity.type
_entity.pdbx_description
1 polymer ?
#
loop_
_entity_poly.entity_id
_entity_poly.type
_entity_poly.pdbx_seq_one_letter_code
_entity_poly.pdbx_strand_id
1 'polypeptide(L)'
;MKLLFSEQNSDYENYQFPYAVWAFPETGETPADIFNAGFLPSSRNLDRFYLCRQVRVNLAKFKPSSENRRILRKGAGIDVKLVPRDKFDYTPERRQFFKTYADIKFGKDVMTFERLDALFASSIISHLLVFTDLKTEKEIGVATIYLEGKSLAFYYYAFYDLNYYARNLGMFMMTSAVALFAERSCKNLYLGTCYSDNALYKTQFAGAEFFNGFRWSDDLDELKFIIQRDKKDLSQHLLETEEFREKFYGGDLEKMTDASGFRVKVK
;
A
#
# COMPACT_ATOMS: atom_id res chain seq x y z
N MET A 1 2.48 -20.85 -0.07
CA MET A 1 1.47 -20.24 0.84
C MET A 1 0.18 -21.04 0.79
N LYS A 2 -0.44 -21.21 1.93
CA LYS A 2 -1.78 -21.80 2.03
C LYS A 2 -2.81 -20.69 1.84
N LEU A 3 -3.85 -20.95 1.05
CA LEU A 3 -4.96 -20.04 0.84
C LEU A 3 -6.20 -20.57 1.61
N LEU A 4 -6.88 -19.66 2.31
CA LEU A 4 -8.19 -19.89 2.88
C LEU A 4 -9.18 -18.89 2.29
N PHE A 5 -10.34 -19.38 1.95
CA PHE A 5 -11.45 -18.60 1.42
C PHE A 5 -12.51 -18.49 2.51
N SER A 6 -12.79 -17.25 2.94
CA SER A 6 -13.82 -16.97 3.95
C SER A 6 -14.99 -16.33 3.26
N GLU A 7 -16.12 -17.02 3.28
CA GLU A 7 -17.36 -16.50 2.73
C GLU A 7 -17.81 -15.27 3.51
N GLN A 8 -18.27 -14.26 2.79
CA GLN A 8 -19.05 -13.16 3.32
C GLN A 8 -20.54 -13.43 3.09
N ASN A 9 -21.39 -12.48 3.46
CA ASN A 9 -22.83 -12.60 3.27
C ASN A 9 -23.15 -12.75 1.77
N SER A 10 -23.58 -13.94 1.37
CA SER A 10 -23.94 -14.27 -0.01
C SER A 10 -25.34 -13.74 -0.34
N ASP A 11 -25.49 -13.16 -1.51
CA ASP A 11 -26.76 -12.78 -2.12
C ASP A 11 -27.19 -13.84 -3.13
N TYR A 12 -27.97 -14.80 -2.69
CA TYR A 12 -28.43 -15.90 -3.52
C TYR A 12 -29.42 -15.47 -4.60
N GLU A 13 -30.19 -14.40 -4.37
CA GLU A 13 -31.17 -13.91 -5.34
C GLU A 13 -30.49 -13.32 -6.57
N ASN A 14 -29.33 -12.66 -6.36
CA ASN A 14 -28.53 -12.07 -7.43
C ASN A 14 -27.29 -12.92 -7.79
N TYR A 15 -27.18 -14.13 -7.27
CA TYR A 15 -26.04 -15.05 -7.49
C TYR A 15 -24.68 -14.43 -7.17
N GLN A 16 -24.59 -13.65 -6.10
CA GLN A 16 -23.33 -13.06 -5.66
C GLN A 16 -22.76 -13.82 -4.46
N PHE A 17 -21.56 -14.33 -4.62
CA PHE A 17 -20.87 -15.16 -3.62
C PHE A 17 -19.51 -14.53 -3.29
N PRO A 18 -19.48 -13.48 -2.42
CA PRO A 18 -18.22 -12.79 -2.09
C PRO A 18 -17.39 -13.60 -1.10
N TYR A 19 -16.09 -13.66 -1.36
CA TYR A 19 -15.10 -14.28 -0.49
C TYR A 19 -13.96 -13.33 -0.17
N ALA A 20 -13.53 -13.33 1.08
CA ALA A 20 -12.20 -12.83 1.44
C ALA A 20 -11.19 -13.97 1.26
N VAL A 21 -10.12 -13.69 0.55
CA VAL A 21 -9.03 -14.65 0.30
C VAL A 21 -7.86 -14.33 1.22
N TRP A 22 -7.49 -15.27 2.07
CA TRP A 22 -6.42 -15.17 3.03
C TRP A 22 -5.23 -16.01 2.59
N ALA A 23 -4.02 -15.51 2.81
CA ALA A 23 -2.79 -16.26 2.60
C ALA A 23 -2.02 -16.41 3.92
N PHE A 24 -1.51 -17.63 4.13
CA PHE A 24 -0.67 -18.00 5.26
C PHE A 24 0.69 -18.48 4.73
N PRO A 25 1.82 -17.89 5.20
CA PRO A 25 3.14 -18.32 4.79
C PRO A 25 3.39 -19.79 5.08
N GLU A 26 4.06 -20.47 4.18
CA GLU A 26 4.61 -21.82 4.42
C GLU A 26 6.12 -21.73 4.60
N THR A 27 6.71 -22.84 5.05
CA THR A 27 8.16 -22.93 5.28
C THR A 27 8.93 -22.57 3.99
N GLY A 28 9.84 -21.61 4.09
CA GLY A 28 10.67 -21.14 2.98
C GLY A 28 10.07 -20.00 2.17
N GLU A 29 8.83 -19.60 2.42
CA GLU A 29 8.25 -18.40 1.83
C GLU A 29 8.52 -17.16 2.68
N THR A 30 8.76 -16.06 2.00
CA THR A 30 9.01 -14.77 2.63
C THR A 30 7.79 -13.84 2.49
N PRO A 31 7.66 -12.81 3.34
CA PRO A 31 6.67 -11.77 3.12
C PRO A 31 6.72 -11.16 1.72
N ALA A 32 7.92 -10.99 1.14
CA ALA A 32 8.07 -10.44 -0.21
C ALA A 32 7.39 -11.31 -1.28
N ASP A 33 7.42 -12.63 -1.15
CA ASP A 33 6.73 -13.54 -2.08
C ASP A 33 5.21 -13.32 -2.02
N ILE A 34 4.68 -13.18 -0.82
CA ILE A 34 3.24 -13.01 -0.57
C ILE A 34 2.75 -11.63 -1.03
N PHE A 35 3.51 -10.56 -0.74
CA PHE A 35 3.23 -9.24 -1.28
C PHE A 35 3.22 -9.25 -2.82
N ASN A 36 4.19 -9.94 -3.43
CA ASN A 36 4.29 -10.04 -4.88
C ASN A 36 3.12 -10.81 -5.51
N ALA A 37 2.50 -11.72 -4.76
CA ALA A 37 1.29 -12.43 -5.17
C ALA A 37 -0.01 -11.62 -5.00
N GLY A 38 0.06 -10.36 -4.55
CA GLY A 38 -1.11 -9.47 -4.47
C GLY A 38 -1.73 -9.34 -3.07
N PHE A 39 -1.06 -9.86 -2.05
CA PHE A 39 -1.57 -9.84 -0.68
C PHE A 39 -0.89 -8.76 0.18
N LEU A 40 -1.64 -8.19 1.12
CA LEU A 40 -1.13 -7.31 2.18
C LEU A 40 -1.29 -7.97 3.56
N PRO A 41 -0.43 -7.62 4.53
CA PRO A 41 -0.57 -8.12 5.88
C PRO A 41 -1.92 -7.74 6.51
N SER A 42 -2.60 -8.71 7.09
CA SER A 42 -3.75 -8.53 7.96
C SER A 42 -3.39 -8.62 9.43
N SER A 43 -2.20 -9.19 9.71
CA SER A 43 -1.64 -9.26 11.05
C SER A 43 -0.34 -8.47 11.14
N ARG A 44 -0.04 -7.99 12.33
CA ARG A 44 1.19 -7.23 12.61
C ARG A 44 2.44 -8.12 12.70
N ASN A 45 2.25 -9.44 12.80
CA ASN A 45 3.34 -10.41 12.90
C ASN A 45 3.75 -11.00 11.55
N LEU A 46 3.09 -10.59 10.45
CA LEU A 46 3.35 -11.09 9.09
C LEU A 46 3.11 -12.61 8.94
N ASP A 47 2.18 -13.14 9.70
CA ASP A 47 1.78 -14.55 9.69
C ASP A 47 0.46 -14.79 8.93
N ARG A 48 -0.24 -13.71 8.57
CA ARG A 48 -1.51 -13.75 7.83
C ARG A 48 -1.65 -12.52 6.93
N PHE A 49 -2.11 -12.76 5.71
CA PHE A 49 -2.28 -11.75 4.67
C PHE A 49 -3.66 -11.87 4.04
N TYR A 50 -4.12 -10.82 3.35
CA TYR A 50 -5.37 -10.81 2.61
C TYR A 50 -5.18 -10.27 1.20
N LEU A 51 -5.92 -10.86 0.24
CA LEU A 51 -5.95 -10.39 -1.14
C LEU A 51 -6.68 -9.05 -1.21
N CYS A 52 -6.08 -8.06 -1.86
CA CYS A 52 -6.68 -6.74 -1.97
C CYS A 52 -6.17 -5.97 -3.19
N ARG A 53 -6.95 -4.97 -3.61
CA ARG A 53 -6.51 -4.00 -4.60
C ARG A 53 -5.50 -3.07 -3.97
N GLN A 54 -4.24 -3.36 -4.17
CA GLN A 54 -3.13 -2.58 -3.63
C GLN A 54 -2.30 -1.94 -4.75
N VAL A 55 -1.52 -0.93 -4.40
CA VAL A 55 -0.59 -0.23 -5.30
C VAL A 55 0.84 -0.49 -4.86
N ARG A 56 1.72 -0.71 -5.85
CA ARG A 56 3.17 -0.70 -5.68
C ARG A 56 3.83 0.16 -6.74
N VAL A 57 5.05 0.56 -6.49
CA VAL A 57 5.93 1.16 -7.50
C VAL A 57 7.04 0.16 -7.82
N ASN A 58 7.12 -0.27 -9.08
CA ASN A 58 8.28 -0.99 -9.60
C ASN A 58 9.43 0.01 -9.72
N LEU A 59 10.34 -0.04 -8.76
CA LEU A 59 11.37 1.00 -8.59
C LEU A 59 12.41 1.01 -9.71
N ALA A 60 12.57 -0.10 -10.44
CA ALA A 60 13.43 -0.13 -11.63
C ALA A 60 12.86 0.73 -12.79
N LYS A 61 11.52 0.91 -12.83
CA LYS A 61 10.85 1.77 -13.80
C LYS A 61 10.70 3.23 -13.31
N PHE A 62 11.02 3.51 -12.04
CA PHE A 62 10.82 4.84 -11.47
C PHE A 62 11.78 5.87 -12.08
N LYS A 63 11.19 6.94 -12.61
CA LYS A 63 11.89 8.16 -13.02
C LYS A 63 11.08 9.35 -12.49
N PRO A 64 11.67 10.27 -11.70
CA PRO A 64 10.94 11.40 -11.15
C PRO A 64 10.31 12.24 -12.25
N SER A 65 9.00 12.38 -12.23
CA SER A 65 8.24 13.28 -13.11
C SER A 65 8.55 14.75 -12.77
N SER A 66 8.07 15.70 -13.58
CA SER A 66 8.15 17.13 -13.25
C SER A 66 7.48 17.44 -11.91
N GLU A 67 6.34 16.80 -11.63
CA GLU A 67 5.62 16.95 -10.37
C GLU A 67 6.38 16.33 -9.19
N ASN A 68 6.93 15.13 -9.34
CA ASN A 68 7.76 14.53 -8.28
C ASN A 68 8.96 15.43 -7.95
N ARG A 69 9.65 15.98 -8.96
CA ARG A 69 10.74 16.94 -8.74
C ARG A 69 10.26 18.23 -8.05
N ARG A 70 9.07 18.73 -8.40
CA ARG A 70 8.46 19.89 -7.75
C ARG A 70 8.17 19.62 -6.27
N ILE A 71 7.62 18.45 -5.94
CA ILE A 71 7.35 18.01 -4.57
C ILE A 71 8.66 17.91 -3.78
N LEU A 72 9.67 17.25 -4.32
CA LEU A 72 10.98 17.12 -3.66
C LEU A 72 11.63 18.49 -3.38
N ARG A 73 11.54 19.44 -4.34
CA ARG A 73 12.05 20.82 -4.11
C ARG A 73 11.27 21.56 -3.01
N LYS A 74 9.97 21.33 -2.86
CA LYS A 74 9.18 21.91 -1.74
C LYS A 74 9.64 21.41 -0.37
N GLY A 75 10.24 20.23 -0.31
CA GLY A 75 10.85 19.67 0.88
C GLY A 75 12.31 20.09 1.10
N ALA A 76 12.85 21.04 0.30
CA ALA A 76 14.18 21.57 0.55
C ALA A 76 14.29 22.09 2.00
N GLY A 77 15.35 21.67 2.71
CA GLY A 77 15.50 21.95 4.14
C GLY A 77 14.84 20.94 5.08
N ILE A 78 14.29 19.85 4.56
CA ILE A 78 13.84 18.70 5.34
C ILE A 78 14.85 17.56 5.15
N ASP A 79 15.46 17.14 6.25
CA ASP A 79 16.31 15.93 6.29
C ASP A 79 15.45 14.67 6.34
N VAL A 80 15.90 13.59 5.69
CA VAL A 80 15.16 12.31 5.62
C VAL A 80 16.12 11.19 6.00
N LYS A 81 15.85 10.55 7.13
CA LYS A 81 16.67 9.44 7.64
C LYS A 81 15.87 8.13 7.71
N LEU A 82 16.45 7.07 7.18
CA LEU A 82 15.97 5.70 7.41
C LEU A 82 16.61 5.16 8.68
N VAL A 83 15.80 4.94 9.70
CA VAL A 83 16.21 4.50 11.04
C VAL A 83 15.69 3.09 11.29
N PRO A 84 16.56 2.11 11.66
CA PRO A 84 16.09 0.81 12.12
C PRO A 84 15.16 0.94 13.32
N ARG A 85 14.19 0.04 13.44
CA ARG A 85 13.18 0.10 14.52
C ARG A 85 13.82 0.06 15.92
N ASP A 86 14.86 -0.75 16.11
CA ASP A 86 15.59 -0.90 17.36
C ASP A 86 16.42 0.33 17.75
N LYS A 87 16.65 1.27 16.83
CA LYS A 87 17.32 2.55 17.03
C LYS A 87 16.35 3.75 17.12
N PHE A 88 15.05 3.48 16.98
CA PHE A 88 14.03 4.51 17.08
C PHE A 88 13.44 4.56 18.49
N ASP A 89 13.62 5.66 19.16
CA ASP A 89 13.06 5.90 20.48
C ASP A 89 11.56 6.28 20.37
N TYR A 90 10.69 5.39 20.79
CA TYR A 90 9.24 5.61 20.82
C TYR A 90 8.83 6.29 22.13
N THR A 91 9.14 7.60 22.24
CA THR A 91 8.89 8.39 23.44
C THR A 91 7.39 8.70 23.66
N PRO A 92 6.98 9.08 24.89
CA PRO A 92 5.61 9.54 25.16
C PRO A 92 5.18 10.72 24.27
N GLU A 93 6.09 11.64 23.93
CA GLU A 93 5.84 12.80 23.06
C GLU A 93 5.52 12.35 21.63
N ARG A 94 6.32 11.43 21.07
CA ARG A 94 6.07 10.85 19.75
C ARG A 94 4.76 10.06 19.73
N ARG A 95 4.50 9.28 20.78
CA ARG A 95 3.24 8.54 20.94
C ARG A 95 2.03 9.47 20.93
N GLN A 96 2.09 10.59 21.66
CA GLN A 96 1.05 11.60 21.67
C GLN A 96 0.91 12.30 20.31
N PHE A 97 2.01 12.61 19.66
CA PHE A 97 2.03 13.21 18.31
C PHE A 97 1.33 12.30 17.29
N PHE A 98 1.66 11.00 17.27
CA PHE A 98 1.03 10.03 16.37
C PHE A 98 -0.47 9.86 16.65
N LYS A 99 -0.87 9.84 17.93
CA LYS A 99 -2.28 9.77 18.32
C LYS A 99 -3.05 11.00 17.85
N THR A 100 -2.50 12.19 18.07
CA THR A 100 -3.15 13.44 17.64
C THR A 100 -3.35 13.48 16.13
N TYR A 101 -2.32 13.11 15.36
CA TYR A 101 -2.44 13.00 13.91
C TYR A 101 -3.52 11.99 13.49
N ALA A 102 -3.50 10.81 14.10
CA ALA A 102 -4.43 9.73 13.77
C ALA A 102 -5.89 10.13 14.04
N ASP A 103 -6.16 10.80 15.14
CA ASP A 103 -7.51 11.28 15.50
C ASP A 103 -8.07 12.27 14.47
N ILE A 104 -7.20 13.12 13.92
CA ILE A 104 -7.61 14.11 12.91
C ILE A 104 -7.79 13.45 11.54
N LYS A 105 -6.90 12.52 11.15
CA LYS A 105 -6.87 11.96 9.79
C LYS A 105 -7.69 10.68 9.61
N PHE A 106 -7.78 9.85 10.63
CA PHE A 106 -8.47 8.56 10.54
C PHE A 106 -9.81 8.57 11.28
N GLY A 107 -10.01 9.55 12.16
CA GLY A 107 -11.15 9.63 13.04
C GLY A 107 -10.79 9.24 14.47
N LYS A 108 -11.50 9.89 15.41
CA LYS A 108 -11.34 9.67 16.84
C LYS A 108 -11.55 8.18 17.15
N ASP A 109 -10.68 7.62 17.95
CA ASP A 109 -10.71 6.23 18.42
C ASP A 109 -10.45 5.13 17.36
N VAL A 110 -10.19 5.47 16.09
CA VAL A 110 -9.76 4.50 15.08
C VAL A 110 -8.36 3.94 15.40
N MET A 111 -7.47 4.79 15.90
CA MET A 111 -6.11 4.41 16.32
C MET A 111 -5.94 4.74 17.80
N THR A 112 -6.33 3.80 18.67
CA THR A 112 -6.14 3.96 20.12
C THR A 112 -4.66 3.92 20.51
N PHE A 113 -4.31 4.33 21.73
CA PHE A 113 -2.95 4.24 22.21
C PHE A 113 -2.44 2.80 22.25
N GLU A 114 -3.28 1.86 22.68
CA GLU A 114 -2.95 0.43 22.70
C GLU A 114 -2.67 -0.10 21.29
N ARG A 115 -3.45 0.37 20.31
CA ARG A 115 -3.24 0.00 18.90
C ARG A 115 -1.95 0.58 18.34
N LEU A 116 -1.60 1.82 18.70
CA LEU A 116 -0.31 2.43 18.36
C LEU A 116 0.86 1.68 19.00
N ASP A 117 0.79 1.42 20.30
CA ASP A 117 1.84 0.71 21.04
C ASP A 117 2.06 -0.68 20.46
N ALA A 118 0.98 -1.41 20.21
CA ALA A 118 1.03 -2.72 19.59
C ALA A 118 1.55 -2.67 18.13
N LEU A 119 1.30 -1.58 17.39
CA LEU A 119 1.86 -1.38 16.06
C LEU A 119 3.37 -1.19 16.13
N PHE A 120 3.85 -0.29 16.99
CA PHE A 120 5.28 0.00 17.15
C PHE A 120 6.08 -1.13 17.79
N ALA A 121 5.42 -2.05 18.51
CA ALA A 121 6.04 -3.27 19.04
C ALA A 121 6.08 -4.43 18.05
N SER A 122 5.49 -4.31 16.87
CA SER A 122 5.26 -5.43 15.95
C SER A 122 6.33 -5.57 14.86
N SER A 123 6.44 -6.76 14.27
CA SER A 123 7.40 -7.10 13.22
C SER A 123 7.15 -6.36 11.90
N ILE A 124 5.93 -5.84 11.68
CA ILE A 124 5.59 -5.12 10.45
C ILE A 124 6.32 -3.75 10.36
N ILE A 125 6.86 -3.24 11.45
CA ILE A 125 7.72 -2.07 11.44
C ILE A 125 9.16 -2.52 11.67
N SER A 126 9.91 -2.64 10.59
CA SER A 126 11.36 -2.93 10.65
C SER A 126 12.21 -1.65 10.68
N HIS A 127 11.72 -0.59 10.04
CA HIS A 127 12.39 0.71 9.92
C HIS A 127 11.39 1.86 9.98
N LEU A 128 11.92 3.06 10.17
CA LEU A 128 11.15 4.29 10.09
C LEU A 128 11.88 5.30 9.20
N LEU A 129 11.12 6.04 8.39
CA LEU A 129 11.62 7.25 7.76
C LEU A 129 11.28 8.42 8.67
N VAL A 130 12.29 9.08 9.17
CA VAL A 130 12.19 10.25 10.06
C VAL A 130 12.47 11.51 9.24
N PHE A 131 11.59 12.49 9.35
CA PHE A 131 11.64 13.75 8.61
C PHE A 131 11.86 14.90 9.59
N THR A 132 12.96 15.62 9.44
CA THR A 132 13.38 16.70 10.33
C THR A 132 13.51 18.01 9.56
N ASP A 133 12.83 19.07 10.00
CA ASP A 133 13.05 20.43 9.47
C ASP A 133 14.41 20.95 9.97
N LEU A 134 15.35 21.11 9.05
CA LEU A 134 16.72 21.52 9.37
C LEU A 134 16.82 22.94 9.96
N LYS A 135 15.83 23.79 9.69
CA LYS A 135 15.82 25.16 10.22
C LYS A 135 15.45 25.22 11.71
N THR A 136 14.53 24.35 12.12
CA THR A 136 13.97 24.31 13.46
C THR A 136 14.50 23.14 14.29
N GLU A 137 15.23 22.22 13.65
CA GLU A 137 15.68 20.95 14.21
C GLU A 137 14.54 20.06 14.75
N LYS A 138 13.31 20.37 14.34
CA LYS A 138 12.11 19.67 14.77
C LYS A 138 11.81 18.45 13.90
N GLU A 139 11.53 17.31 14.52
CA GLU A 139 10.91 16.17 13.84
C GLU A 139 9.48 16.55 13.43
N ILE A 140 9.20 16.52 12.13
CA ILE A 140 7.93 16.97 11.56
C ILE A 140 7.13 15.82 10.93
N GLY A 141 7.70 14.63 10.86
CA GLY A 141 7.01 13.48 10.35
C GLY A 141 7.78 12.18 10.50
N VAL A 142 7.03 11.09 10.59
CA VAL A 142 7.57 9.73 10.66
C VAL A 142 6.70 8.83 9.77
N ALA A 143 7.34 8.04 8.90
CA ALA A 143 6.66 6.97 8.17
C ALA A 143 7.18 5.61 8.61
N THR A 144 6.26 4.68 8.87
CA THR A 144 6.61 3.31 9.26
C THR A 144 6.85 2.48 8.01
N ILE A 145 7.93 1.71 8.02
CA ILE A 145 8.40 0.92 6.89
C ILE A 145 8.61 -0.53 7.32
N TYR A 146 8.11 -1.46 6.53
CA TYR A 146 8.63 -2.82 6.51
C TYR A 146 9.62 -2.95 5.35
N LEU A 147 10.82 -3.44 5.63
CA LEU A 147 11.87 -3.60 4.65
C LEU A 147 12.39 -5.04 4.71
N GLU A 148 12.40 -5.72 3.57
CA GLU A 148 12.96 -7.06 3.40
C GLU A 148 14.05 -7.03 2.33
N GLY A 149 15.28 -6.82 2.77
CA GLY A 149 16.44 -6.70 1.90
C GLY A 149 16.24 -5.64 0.78
N LYS A 150 16.45 -6.08 -0.46
CA LYS A 150 16.17 -5.29 -1.66
C LYS A 150 14.89 -5.72 -2.38
N SER A 151 14.19 -6.72 -1.88
CA SER A 151 13.01 -7.30 -2.54
C SER A 151 11.76 -6.48 -2.31
N LEU A 152 11.58 -5.96 -1.10
CA LEU A 152 10.35 -5.37 -0.61
C LEU A 152 10.64 -4.18 0.30
N ALA A 153 10.04 -3.04 -0.01
CA ALA A 153 9.74 -1.99 0.95
C ALA A 153 8.22 -1.77 1.00
N PHE A 154 7.65 -1.61 2.20
CA PHE A 154 6.24 -1.31 2.39
C PHE A 154 6.08 -0.05 3.22
N TYR A 155 5.54 1.00 2.60
CA TYR A 155 5.17 2.26 3.25
C TYR A 155 3.81 2.07 3.91
N TYR A 156 3.80 1.88 5.23
CA TYR A 156 2.61 1.41 5.93
C TYR A 156 1.78 2.56 6.50
N TYR A 157 2.27 3.24 7.54
CA TYR A 157 1.64 4.44 8.11
C TYR A 157 2.58 5.65 8.01
N ALA A 158 1.99 6.84 7.92
CA ALA A 158 2.71 8.09 8.05
C ALA A 158 1.98 9.02 9.01
N PHE A 159 2.75 9.61 9.92
CA PHE A 159 2.29 10.59 10.89
C PHE A 159 3.11 11.86 10.68
N TYR A 160 2.47 13.02 10.57
CA TYR A 160 3.20 14.25 10.29
C TYR A 160 2.49 15.50 10.85
N ASP A 161 3.26 16.56 11.05
CA ASP A 161 2.76 17.84 11.54
C ASP A 161 1.89 18.51 10.46
N LEU A 162 0.60 18.65 10.76
CA LEU A 162 -0.39 19.20 9.84
C LEU A 162 -0.17 20.69 9.55
N ASN A 163 0.61 21.40 10.37
CA ASN A 163 0.98 22.80 10.11
C ASN A 163 1.89 22.94 8.87
N TYR A 164 2.52 21.84 8.43
CA TYR A 164 3.28 21.78 7.17
C TYR A 164 2.41 21.43 5.95
N TYR A 165 1.08 21.49 6.08
CA TYR A 165 0.17 21.12 4.99
C TYR A 165 0.39 21.96 3.72
N ALA A 166 0.66 23.28 3.85
CA ALA A 166 0.98 24.15 2.72
C ALA A 166 2.23 23.71 1.91
N ARG A 167 3.13 22.96 2.55
CA ARG A 167 4.30 22.35 1.91
C ARG A 167 4.01 20.99 1.29
N ASN A 168 2.77 20.49 1.39
CA ASN A 168 2.35 19.17 0.91
C ASN A 168 3.20 18.02 1.53
N LEU A 169 3.41 18.09 2.84
CA LEU A 169 4.35 17.23 3.56
C LEU A 169 4.05 15.72 3.35
N GLY A 170 2.79 15.31 3.41
CA GLY A 170 2.43 13.91 3.19
C GLY A 170 2.89 13.37 1.82
N MET A 171 2.73 14.17 0.77
CA MET A 171 3.22 13.81 -0.58
C MET A 171 4.75 13.87 -0.68
N PHE A 172 5.38 14.84 -0.02
CA PHE A 172 6.84 14.89 0.06
C PHE A 172 7.39 13.64 0.74
N MET A 173 6.81 13.21 1.86
CA MET A 173 7.23 12.02 2.59
C MET A 173 7.14 10.77 1.71
N MET A 174 6.02 10.58 1.00
CA MET A 174 5.85 9.43 0.11
C MET A 174 6.79 9.49 -1.10
N THR A 175 6.93 10.67 -1.73
CA THR A 175 7.85 10.85 -2.88
C THR A 175 9.30 10.62 -2.48
N SER A 176 9.69 11.08 -1.29
CA SER A 176 11.03 10.84 -0.73
C SER A 176 11.27 9.35 -0.46
N ALA A 177 10.26 8.63 0.02
CA ALA A 177 10.35 7.18 0.20
C ALA A 177 10.56 6.47 -1.15
N VAL A 178 9.79 6.83 -2.20
CA VAL A 178 9.96 6.25 -3.54
C VAL A 178 11.36 6.52 -4.07
N ALA A 179 11.86 7.77 -3.99
CA ALA A 179 13.19 8.14 -4.46
C ALA A 179 14.29 7.38 -3.68
N LEU A 180 14.21 7.38 -2.35
CA LEU A 180 15.20 6.72 -1.48
C LEU A 180 15.31 5.22 -1.77
N PHE A 181 14.17 4.52 -1.88
CA PHE A 181 14.19 3.07 -2.13
C PHE A 181 14.58 2.72 -3.57
N ALA A 182 14.31 3.60 -4.55
CA ALA A 182 14.82 3.48 -5.90
C ALA A 182 16.36 3.61 -5.93
N GLU A 183 16.94 4.62 -5.27
CA GLU A 183 18.39 4.81 -5.11
C GLU A 183 19.07 3.62 -4.42
N ARG A 184 18.38 3.00 -3.47
CA ARG A 184 18.84 1.78 -2.78
C ARG A 184 18.67 0.49 -3.59
N SER A 185 18.18 0.60 -4.83
CA SER A 185 17.93 -0.55 -5.73
C SER A 185 16.97 -1.57 -5.14
N CYS A 186 15.98 -1.13 -4.35
CA CYS A 186 14.87 -1.99 -3.97
C CYS A 186 14.01 -2.31 -5.22
N LYS A 187 13.44 -3.51 -5.26
CA LYS A 187 12.63 -3.96 -6.39
C LYS A 187 11.27 -3.25 -6.43
N ASN A 188 10.55 -3.29 -5.32
CA ASN A 188 9.21 -2.71 -5.23
C ASN A 188 9.03 -1.93 -3.92
N LEU A 189 8.30 -0.80 -4.00
CA LEU A 189 7.75 -0.11 -2.85
C LEU A 189 6.22 -0.23 -2.88
N TYR A 190 5.65 -0.90 -1.88
CA TYR A 190 4.21 -1.04 -1.72
C TYR A 190 3.63 0.13 -0.94
N LEU A 191 2.48 0.67 -1.43
CA LEU A 191 1.86 1.90 -0.91
C LEU A 191 0.48 1.64 -0.28
N GLY A 192 0.10 0.36 -0.12
CA GLY A 192 -1.18 -0.04 0.45
C GLY A 192 -2.34 -0.02 -0.56
N THR A 193 -3.57 -0.07 -0.05
CA THR A 193 -4.78 -0.27 -0.86
C THR A 193 -5.21 0.96 -1.68
N CYS A 194 -5.97 0.72 -2.77
CA CYS A 194 -6.55 1.75 -3.61
C CYS A 194 -7.98 1.37 -4.04
N TYR A 195 -8.97 1.75 -3.22
CA TYR A 195 -10.39 1.47 -3.45
C TYR A 195 -11.22 2.72 -3.76
N SER A 196 -10.63 3.92 -3.73
CA SER A 196 -11.33 5.17 -3.98
C SER A 196 -10.45 6.18 -4.71
N ASP A 197 -11.08 7.21 -5.28
CA ASP A 197 -10.37 8.32 -5.93
C ASP A 197 -9.37 9.00 -4.98
N ASN A 198 -9.70 9.07 -3.69
CA ASN A 198 -8.82 9.65 -2.67
C ASN A 198 -7.50 8.90 -2.52
N ALA A 199 -7.38 7.67 -3.05
CA ALA A 199 -6.17 6.87 -3.01
C ALA A 199 -5.35 6.93 -4.32
N LEU A 200 -5.88 7.53 -5.40
CA LEU A 200 -5.21 7.62 -6.71
C LEU A 200 -3.87 8.39 -6.68
N TYR A 201 -3.64 9.24 -5.66
CA TYR A 201 -2.35 9.90 -5.50
C TYR A 201 -1.17 8.92 -5.38
N LYS A 202 -1.42 7.66 -4.99
CA LYS A 202 -0.41 6.61 -4.90
C LYS A 202 0.10 6.15 -6.27
N THR A 203 -0.63 6.42 -7.35
CA THR A 203 -0.30 5.98 -8.70
C THR A 203 0.44 7.03 -9.53
N GLN A 204 0.80 8.18 -8.96
CA GLN A 204 1.47 9.27 -9.69
C GLN A 204 2.95 9.05 -9.99
N PHE A 205 3.49 7.90 -9.62
CA PHE A 205 4.89 7.55 -9.82
C PHE A 205 5.08 6.72 -11.08
N ALA A 206 6.09 7.03 -11.88
CA ALA A 206 6.46 6.15 -12.99
C ALA A 206 6.79 4.74 -12.45
N GLY A 207 6.27 3.71 -13.09
CA GLY A 207 6.36 2.33 -12.61
C GLY A 207 5.31 1.95 -11.57
N ALA A 208 4.29 2.80 -11.32
CA ALA A 208 3.15 2.42 -10.50
C ALA A 208 2.37 1.27 -11.16
N GLU A 209 2.06 0.27 -10.35
CA GLU A 209 1.27 -0.90 -10.71
C GLU A 209 0.22 -1.13 -9.62
N PHE A 210 -0.96 -1.63 -9.98
CA PHE A 210 -1.96 -2.03 -9.02
C PHE A 210 -2.35 -3.51 -9.20
N PHE A 211 -2.77 -4.16 -8.14
CA PHE A 211 -3.26 -5.53 -8.21
C PHE A 211 -4.78 -5.52 -8.42
N ASN A 212 -5.23 -6.09 -9.55
CA ASN A 212 -6.64 -6.05 -9.94
C ASN A 212 -7.48 -7.24 -9.43
N GLY A 213 -6.87 -8.09 -8.59
CA GLY A 213 -7.49 -9.30 -8.03
C GLY A 213 -6.85 -10.59 -8.55
N PHE A 214 -6.20 -10.56 -9.73
CA PHE A 214 -5.55 -11.74 -10.32
C PHE A 214 -4.19 -11.45 -10.98
N ARG A 215 -3.86 -10.19 -11.26
CA ARG A 215 -2.55 -9.78 -11.81
C ARG A 215 -2.15 -8.37 -11.37
N TRP A 216 -0.88 -8.05 -11.50
CA TRP A 216 -0.39 -6.67 -11.48
C TRP A 216 -0.64 -6.01 -12.83
N SER A 217 -1.24 -4.82 -12.81
CA SER A 217 -1.54 -4.00 -14.00
C SER A 217 -0.94 -2.61 -13.82
N ASP A 218 -0.37 -2.06 -14.88
CA ASP A 218 0.09 -0.67 -14.96
C ASP A 218 -0.90 0.21 -15.76
N ASP A 219 -2.02 -0.36 -16.19
CA ASP A 219 -3.11 0.35 -16.86
C ASP A 219 -3.97 1.12 -15.84
N LEU A 220 -3.69 2.41 -15.68
CA LEU A 220 -4.43 3.26 -14.74
C LEU A 220 -5.88 3.53 -15.16
N ASP A 221 -6.23 3.34 -16.42
CA ASP A 221 -7.62 3.48 -16.86
C ASP A 221 -8.44 2.25 -16.45
N GLU A 222 -7.81 1.06 -16.38
CA GLU A 222 -8.39 -0.13 -15.75
C GLU A 222 -8.68 0.14 -14.26
N LEU A 223 -7.73 0.71 -13.51
CA LEU A 223 -7.91 1.05 -12.10
C LEU A 223 -9.07 2.04 -11.90
N LYS A 224 -9.10 3.12 -12.68
CA LYS A 224 -10.17 4.13 -12.61
C LYS A 224 -11.53 3.52 -12.94
N PHE A 225 -11.59 2.68 -13.97
CA PHE A 225 -12.82 1.97 -14.33
C PHE A 225 -13.35 1.16 -13.14
N ILE A 226 -12.50 0.37 -12.48
CA ILE A 226 -12.90 -0.45 -11.33
C ILE A 226 -13.36 0.44 -10.16
N ILE A 227 -12.65 1.54 -9.87
CA ILE A 227 -13.05 2.49 -8.81
C ILE A 227 -14.41 3.14 -9.11
N GLN A 228 -14.67 3.52 -10.37
CA GLN A 228 -15.96 4.11 -10.74
C GLN A 228 -17.09 3.09 -10.70
N ARG A 229 -16.81 1.85 -11.13
CA ARG A 229 -17.74 0.73 -11.00
C ARG A 229 -18.15 0.50 -9.54
N ASP A 230 -17.20 0.48 -8.62
CA ASP A 230 -17.43 0.23 -7.19
C ASP A 230 -18.32 1.28 -6.48
N LYS A 231 -18.58 2.42 -7.14
CA LYS A 231 -19.51 3.47 -6.63
C LYS A 231 -20.98 3.18 -6.96
N LYS A 232 -21.25 2.18 -7.80
CA LYS A 232 -22.59 1.80 -8.23
C LYS A 232 -23.05 0.60 -7.41
N ASP A 233 -24.36 0.40 -7.34
CA ASP A 233 -24.92 -0.86 -6.87
C ASP A 233 -24.54 -1.96 -7.86
N LEU A 234 -23.80 -2.95 -7.38
CA LEU A 234 -23.25 -4.00 -8.21
C LEU A 234 -24.16 -5.23 -8.17
N SER A 235 -24.62 -5.65 -9.34
CA SER A 235 -25.39 -6.89 -9.54
C SER A 235 -24.56 -8.01 -10.18
N GLN A 236 -23.29 -7.78 -10.48
CA GLN A 236 -22.41 -8.72 -11.17
C GLN A 236 -20.99 -8.64 -10.62
N HIS A 237 -20.27 -9.76 -10.62
CA HIS A 237 -18.83 -9.77 -10.37
C HIS A 237 -18.06 -9.06 -11.49
N LEU A 238 -16.85 -8.58 -11.19
CA LEU A 238 -16.03 -7.81 -12.13
C LEU A 238 -15.80 -8.60 -13.45
N LEU A 239 -15.51 -9.90 -13.34
CA LEU A 239 -15.24 -10.76 -14.49
C LEU A 239 -16.48 -11.05 -15.37
N GLU A 240 -17.69 -10.83 -14.84
CA GLU A 240 -18.95 -10.94 -15.57
C GLU A 240 -19.32 -9.66 -16.32
N THR A 241 -18.70 -8.53 -15.96
CA THR A 241 -18.95 -7.23 -16.58
C THR A 241 -18.38 -7.22 -18.00
N GLU A 242 -19.26 -7.23 -19.02
CA GLU A 242 -18.88 -7.27 -20.44
C GLU A 242 -17.98 -6.07 -20.81
N GLU A 243 -18.37 -4.86 -20.41
CA GLU A 243 -17.59 -3.64 -20.65
C GLU A 243 -16.14 -3.76 -20.13
N PHE A 244 -15.93 -4.38 -18.97
CA PHE A 244 -14.59 -4.61 -18.43
C PHE A 244 -13.79 -5.59 -19.29
N ARG A 245 -14.41 -6.71 -19.68
CA ARG A 245 -13.75 -7.73 -20.49
C ARG A 245 -13.39 -7.18 -21.87
N GLU A 246 -14.33 -6.51 -22.53
CA GLU A 246 -14.10 -5.93 -23.86
C GLU A 246 -12.99 -4.88 -23.82
N LYS A 247 -13.10 -3.92 -22.91
CA LYS A 247 -12.20 -2.77 -22.86
C LYS A 247 -10.74 -3.14 -22.54
N PHE A 248 -10.51 -4.07 -21.61
CA PHE A 248 -9.18 -4.37 -21.09
C PHE A 248 -8.59 -5.70 -21.54
N TYR A 249 -9.43 -6.60 -22.07
CA TYR A 249 -9.03 -7.95 -22.48
C TYR A 249 -9.55 -8.36 -23.87
N GLY A 250 -10.24 -7.45 -24.58
CA GLY A 250 -10.80 -7.70 -25.92
C GLY A 250 -11.87 -8.79 -25.97
N GLY A 251 -12.64 -8.93 -24.86
CA GLY A 251 -13.67 -9.98 -24.72
C GLY A 251 -13.13 -11.40 -24.54
N ASP A 252 -11.81 -11.57 -24.50
CA ASP A 252 -11.14 -12.86 -24.53
C ASP A 252 -10.85 -13.37 -23.11
N LEU A 253 -11.61 -14.38 -22.68
CA LEU A 253 -11.43 -15.01 -21.37
C LEU A 253 -10.08 -15.76 -21.26
N GLU A 254 -9.53 -16.27 -22.36
CA GLU A 254 -8.24 -16.95 -22.36
C GLU A 254 -7.13 -15.94 -22.01
N LYS A 255 -7.14 -14.74 -22.60
CA LYS A 255 -6.22 -13.66 -22.22
C LYS A 255 -6.32 -13.29 -20.75
N MET A 256 -7.52 -13.26 -20.18
CA MET A 256 -7.71 -13.00 -18.76
C MET A 256 -7.10 -14.11 -17.90
N THR A 257 -7.38 -15.36 -18.24
CA THR A 257 -6.86 -16.52 -17.48
C THR A 257 -5.36 -16.63 -17.59
N ASP A 258 -4.77 -16.35 -18.75
CA ASP A 258 -3.33 -16.34 -18.98
C ASP A 258 -2.62 -15.23 -18.20
N ALA A 259 -3.28 -14.08 -18.05
CA ALA A 259 -2.76 -12.98 -17.26
C ALA A 259 -2.76 -13.25 -15.75
N SER A 260 -3.53 -14.24 -15.26
CA SER A 260 -3.61 -14.55 -13.83
C SER A 260 -2.28 -15.08 -13.29
N GLY A 261 -1.85 -14.51 -12.15
CA GLY A 261 -0.73 -15.02 -11.36
C GLY A 261 -1.03 -16.28 -10.57
N PHE A 262 -2.31 -16.68 -10.47
CA PHE A 262 -2.73 -17.85 -9.71
C PHE A 262 -2.88 -19.08 -10.60
N ARG A 263 -2.33 -20.19 -10.13
CA ARG A 263 -2.44 -21.50 -10.77
C ARG A 263 -2.75 -22.56 -9.73
N VAL A 264 -3.79 -23.36 -9.97
CA VAL A 264 -4.08 -24.54 -9.16
C VAL A 264 -3.56 -25.74 -9.93
N LYS A 265 -2.62 -26.48 -9.34
CA LYS A 265 -2.20 -27.77 -9.87
C LYS A 265 -3.24 -28.80 -9.44
N VAL A 266 -4.00 -29.31 -10.39
CA VAL A 266 -4.84 -30.49 -10.16
C VAL A 266 -3.90 -31.70 -10.11
N LYS A 267 -3.93 -32.45 -8.99
CA LYS A 267 -3.13 -33.67 -8.81
C LYS A 267 -3.77 -34.82 -9.57
#